data_d66308f810cea47790e9afc9fe4c69bb
#
_entry.id   d66308f810cea47790e9afc9fe4c69bb
#
_cell.length_a   1.000
_cell.length_b   1.000
_cell.length_c   1.000
_cell.angle_alpha   90.00
_cell.angle_beta   90.00
_cell.angle_gamma   90.00
#
_symmetry.space_group_name_H-M   'P 1'
#
loop_
_entity.id
_entity.type
_entity.pdbx_description
1 polymer ?
#
loop_
_entity_poly.entity_id
_entity_poly.type
_entity_poly.pdbx_seq_one_letter_code
_entity_poly.pdbx_strand_id
1 'polypeptide(L)'
;MNPLWHLTLARVREFYREPAALFWVYGFPLVLAGALGLAFSEKPVPAAIVDVQDDPANPDATERLRAALAADPGVTVAVHDAATCRQRLRTSKADAVVVPRPESASGREYLFDATRAESVLARNAADRAFLRAANPTQPPALESPVTEPGGRYIDFLVPGLLGMNLLGGGLFGVGFAVADMRIRKLLKRFQATPMRRTDFMLSLMLSRLLFTLIDIGLLLGFAHLAFDIRVRGNPLAFAVLVAAGGASFAGLGLLLGSRARTMETAAGLVNAVMLPMYVLSGVFFSAARFPEAAQPILRALPLTALNDGLRAVMNDGAGWEALPYPLLVLGVWGMICFELALRIFRWR
;
A
#
# COMPACT_ATOMS: atom_id res chain seq x y z
N MET A 1 -13.87 21.28 38.16
CA MET A 1 -13.93 20.42 36.95
C MET A 1 -12.60 20.54 36.22
N ASN A 2 -12.03 19.44 35.78
CA ASN A 2 -10.65 19.44 35.18
C ASN A 2 -10.67 20.10 33.79
N PRO A 3 -10.03 21.24 33.56
CA PRO A 3 -10.06 21.98 32.30
C PRO A 3 -9.58 21.13 31.12
N LEU A 4 -8.66 20.21 31.37
CA LEU A 4 -8.11 19.25 30.39
C LEU A 4 -9.21 18.41 29.72
N TRP A 5 -10.16 17.87 30.54
CA TRP A 5 -11.24 17.02 30.04
C TRP A 5 -12.21 17.79 29.14
N HIS A 6 -12.59 19.02 29.55
CA HIS A 6 -13.47 19.85 28.73
C HIS A 6 -12.87 20.27 27.40
N LEU A 7 -11.56 20.55 27.37
CA LEU A 7 -10.85 20.88 26.13
C LEU A 7 -10.76 19.67 25.22
N THR A 8 -10.43 18.50 25.76
CA THR A 8 -10.39 17.25 24.98
C THR A 8 -11.76 16.92 24.40
N LEU A 9 -12.82 17.01 25.22
CA LEU A 9 -14.18 16.73 24.77
C LEU A 9 -14.68 17.75 23.72
N ALA A 10 -14.32 19.02 23.87
CA ALA A 10 -14.64 20.04 22.88
C ALA A 10 -13.99 19.72 21.52
N ARG A 11 -12.72 19.29 21.50
CA ARG A 11 -12.01 18.86 20.30
C ARG A 11 -12.64 17.64 19.63
N VAL A 12 -13.04 16.65 20.44
CA VAL A 12 -13.73 15.46 19.93
C VAL A 12 -15.06 15.85 19.29
N ARG A 13 -15.83 16.73 19.94
CA ARG A 13 -17.11 17.21 19.39
C ARG A 13 -16.93 18.04 18.12
N GLU A 14 -15.91 18.88 18.06
CA GLU A 14 -15.58 19.67 16.87
C GLU A 14 -15.29 18.74 15.68
N PHE A 15 -14.44 17.72 15.88
CA PHE A 15 -14.10 16.76 14.85
C PHE A 15 -15.31 15.95 14.35
N TYR A 16 -16.17 15.46 15.25
CA TYR A 16 -17.37 14.71 14.86
C TYR A 16 -18.43 15.57 14.13
N ARG A 17 -18.35 16.88 14.22
CA ARG A 17 -19.25 17.81 13.51
C ARG A 17 -18.77 18.17 12.13
N GLU A 18 -17.60 17.70 11.71
CA GLU A 18 -17.06 17.90 10.36
C GLU A 18 -17.13 16.60 9.55
N PRO A 19 -18.22 16.35 8.79
CA PRO A 19 -18.39 15.11 8.01
C PRO A 19 -17.27 14.89 7.00
N ALA A 20 -16.72 15.97 6.40
CA ALA A 20 -15.61 15.88 5.48
C ALA A 20 -14.34 15.35 6.17
N ALA A 21 -14.04 15.81 7.39
CA ALA A 21 -12.90 15.31 8.15
C ALA A 21 -13.07 13.83 8.51
N LEU A 22 -14.27 13.42 8.95
CA LEU A 22 -14.59 12.01 9.24
C LEU A 22 -14.41 11.12 8.00
N PHE A 23 -14.88 11.57 6.84
CA PHE A 23 -14.71 10.82 5.60
C PHE A 23 -13.23 10.67 5.22
N TRP A 24 -12.46 11.75 5.22
CA TRP A 24 -11.07 11.70 4.80
C TRP A 24 -10.16 10.95 5.78
N VAL A 25 -10.45 11.03 7.09
CA VAL A 25 -9.62 10.36 8.11
C VAL A 25 -10.01 8.89 8.26
N TYR A 26 -11.30 8.56 8.30
CA TYR A 26 -11.77 7.20 8.58
C TYR A 26 -12.33 6.51 7.34
N GLY A 27 -13.20 7.17 6.58
CA GLY A 27 -13.88 6.57 5.44
C GLY A 27 -12.95 6.26 4.28
N PHE A 28 -12.11 7.21 3.89
CA PHE A 28 -11.24 7.06 2.74
C PHE A 28 -10.26 5.88 2.85
N PRO A 29 -9.53 5.68 3.97
CA PRO A 29 -8.66 4.51 4.12
C PRO A 29 -9.41 3.18 4.08
N LEU A 30 -10.62 3.11 4.63
CA LEU A 30 -11.45 1.90 4.57
C LEU A 30 -11.92 1.61 3.14
N VAL A 31 -12.40 2.64 2.42
CA VAL A 31 -12.77 2.51 1.01
C VAL A 31 -11.57 2.09 0.17
N LEU A 32 -10.41 2.69 0.41
CA LEU A 32 -9.18 2.35 -0.30
C LEU A 32 -8.72 0.92 0.00
N ALA A 33 -8.74 0.51 1.28
CA ALA A 33 -8.43 -0.87 1.67
C ALA A 33 -9.40 -1.87 1.03
N GLY A 34 -10.71 -1.57 1.04
CA GLY A 34 -11.74 -2.40 0.42
C GLY A 34 -11.57 -2.48 -1.10
N ALA A 35 -11.45 -1.35 -1.77
CA ALA A 35 -11.32 -1.29 -3.23
C ALA A 35 -10.05 -2.01 -3.72
N LEU A 36 -8.90 -1.71 -3.13
CA LEU A 36 -7.63 -2.35 -3.51
C LEU A 36 -7.58 -3.81 -3.06
N GLY A 37 -8.10 -4.12 -1.87
CA GLY A 37 -8.18 -5.50 -1.39
C GLY A 37 -9.03 -6.39 -2.30
N LEU A 38 -10.16 -5.88 -2.80
CA LEU A 38 -10.99 -6.59 -3.76
C LEU A 38 -10.38 -6.63 -5.17
N ALA A 39 -9.75 -5.53 -5.62
CA ALA A 39 -9.13 -5.45 -6.93
C ALA A 39 -7.95 -6.43 -7.06
N PHE A 40 -7.16 -6.57 -6.00
CA PHE A 40 -5.99 -7.46 -5.92
C PHE A 40 -6.26 -8.71 -5.07
N SER A 41 -7.54 -9.08 -4.86
CA SER A 41 -7.87 -10.37 -4.27
C SER A 41 -7.40 -11.51 -5.18
N GLU A 42 -6.97 -12.60 -4.57
CA GLU A 42 -6.59 -13.81 -5.28
C GLU A 42 -7.78 -14.30 -6.13
N LYS A 43 -7.75 -13.98 -7.41
CA LYS A 43 -8.61 -14.65 -8.39
C LYS A 43 -7.86 -15.88 -8.86
N PRO A 44 -8.58 -17.01 -9.13
CA PRO A 44 -7.97 -18.12 -9.85
C PRO A 44 -7.26 -17.56 -11.08
N VAL A 45 -6.02 -17.98 -11.31
CA VAL A 45 -5.27 -17.52 -12.48
C VAL A 45 -6.17 -17.72 -13.69
N PRO A 46 -6.57 -16.67 -14.40
CA PRO A 46 -7.45 -16.83 -15.55
C PRO A 46 -6.75 -17.74 -16.56
N ALA A 47 -7.51 -18.61 -17.22
CA ALA A 47 -6.96 -19.44 -18.27
C ALA A 47 -6.27 -18.56 -19.31
N ALA A 48 -5.05 -18.92 -19.68
CA ALA A 48 -4.27 -18.19 -20.67
C ALA A 48 -5.00 -18.21 -22.02
N ILE A 49 -5.20 -17.03 -22.62
CA ILE A 49 -5.86 -16.93 -23.94
C ILE A 49 -4.80 -17.09 -25.01
N VAL A 50 -4.78 -18.26 -25.65
CA VAL A 50 -3.81 -18.61 -26.69
C VAL A 50 -4.52 -18.78 -28.02
N ASP A 51 -4.24 -17.94 -28.97
CA ASP A 51 -4.77 -18.09 -30.33
C ASP A 51 -3.85 -19.01 -31.15
N VAL A 52 -4.44 -19.86 -31.98
CA VAL A 52 -3.72 -20.65 -33.00
C VAL A 52 -3.94 -20.00 -34.36
N GLN A 53 -2.85 -19.68 -35.02
CA GLN A 53 -2.93 -19.13 -36.38
C GLN A 53 -3.40 -20.23 -37.34
N ASP A 54 -4.45 -19.95 -38.10
CA ASP A 54 -4.91 -20.83 -39.15
C ASP A 54 -3.87 -20.90 -40.29
N ASP A 55 -3.55 -22.13 -40.70
CA ASP A 55 -2.70 -22.40 -41.86
C ASP A 55 -3.50 -23.14 -42.92
N PRO A 56 -4.05 -22.42 -43.92
CA PRO A 56 -4.87 -23.06 -44.97
C PRO A 56 -4.08 -24.09 -45.81
N ALA A 57 -2.75 -24.02 -45.81
CA ALA A 57 -1.90 -24.99 -46.50
C ALA A 57 -1.77 -26.31 -45.68
N ASN A 58 -1.98 -26.27 -44.39
CA ASN A 58 -1.81 -27.43 -43.51
C ASN A 58 -2.84 -27.44 -42.37
N PRO A 59 -4.13 -27.65 -42.68
CA PRO A 59 -5.23 -27.61 -41.70
C PRO A 59 -5.08 -28.67 -40.60
N ASP A 60 -4.49 -29.83 -40.92
CA ASP A 60 -4.21 -30.87 -39.92
C ASP A 60 -3.21 -30.43 -38.85
N ALA A 61 -2.24 -29.58 -39.20
CA ALA A 61 -1.32 -29.02 -38.22
C ALA A 61 -2.00 -28.03 -37.29
N THR A 62 -2.85 -27.15 -37.81
CA THR A 62 -3.66 -26.23 -37.04
C THR A 62 -4.55 -26.99 -36.03
N GLU A 63 -5.25 -28.02 -36.48
CA GLU A 63 -6.16 -28.80 -35.62
C GLU A 63 -5.41 -29.60 -34.54
N ARG A 64 -4.24 -30.17 -34.85
CA ARG A 64 -3.40 -30.85 -33.86
C ARG A 64 -2.93 -29.88 -32.76
N LEU A 65 -2.48 -28.67 -33.12
CA LEU A 65 -2.06 -27.65 -32.16
C LEU A 65 -3.24 -27.17 -31.30
N ARG A 66 -4.39 -26.94 -31.92
CA ARG A 66 -5.64 -26.59 -31.21
C ARG A 66 -6.07 -27.68 -30.22
N ALA A 67 -6.09 -28.92 -30.65
CA ALA A 67 -6.50 -30.04 -29.81
C ALA A 67 -5.55 -30.23 -28.61
N ALA A 68 -4.23 -30.11 -28.82
CA ALA A 68 -3.24 -30.24 -27.77
C ALA A 68 -3.39 -29.12 -26.71
N LEU A 69 -3.65 -27.89 -27.13
CA LEU A 69 -3.89 -26.77 -26.21
C LEU A 69 -5.24 -26.89 -25.49
N ALA A 70 -6.30 -27.30 -26.20
CA ALA A 70 -7.64 -27.47 -25.62
C ALA A 70 -7.73 -28.60 -24.57
N ALA A 71 -6.74 -29.49 -24.54
CA ALA A 71 -6.67 -30.56 -23.52
C ALA A 71 -6.20 -30.02 -22.15
N ASP A 72 -5.59 -28.82 -22.07
CA ASP A 72 -5.17 -28.22 -20.81
C ASP A 72 -6.24 -27.23 -20.31
N PRO A 73 -6.85 -27.45 -19.13
CA PRO A 73 -7.90 -26.57 -18.60
C PRO A 73 -7.41 -25.16 -18.26
N GLY A 74 -6.09 -24.97 -18.17
CA GLY A 74 -5.47 -23.65 -17.94
C GLY A 74 -5.30 -22.80 -19.19
N VAL A 75 -5.77 -23.31 -20.38
CA VAL A 75 -5.61 -22.61 -21.66
C VAL A 75 -6.96 -22.49 -22.37
N THR A 76 -7.31 -21.27 -22.76
CA THR A 76 -8.46 -21.02 -23.65
C THR A 76 -7.94 -20.82 -25.06
N VAL A 77 -8.42 -21.64 -26.02
CA VAL A 77 -7.92 -21.64 -27.39
C VAL A 77 -8.97 -21.10 -28.37
N ALA A 78 -8.52 -20.26 -29.29
CA ALA A 78 -9.29 -19.86 -30.47
C ALA A 78 -8.41 -19.95 -31.72
N VAL A 79 -9.04 -20.17 -32.88
CA VAL A 79 -8.34 -20.22 -34.18
C VAL A 79 -8.73 -19.00 -34.99
N HIS A 80 -7.74 -18.26 -35.48
CA HIS A 80 -7.94 -17.07 -36.29
C HIS A 80 -6.90 -16.97 -37.39
N ASP A 81 -7.18 -16.20 -38.41
CA ASP A 81 -6.23 -15.86 -39.48
C ASP A 81 -5.04 -15.03 -38.93
N ALA A 82 -3.95 -14.99 -39.67
CA ALA A 82 -2.70 -14.34 -39.25
C ALA A 82 -2.87 -12.85 -38.89
N ALA A 83 -3.72 -12.11 -39.62
CA ALA A 83 -3.97 -10.70 -39.38
C ALA A 83 -4.72 -10.49 -38.08
N THR A 84 -5.77 -11.27 -37.85
CA THR A 84 -6.58 -11.25 -36.62
C THR A 84 -5.77 -11.66 -35.40
N CYS A 85 -4.96 -12.73 -35.48
CA CYS A 85 -4.08 -13.15 -34.40
C CYS A 85 -3.12 -12.02 -33.95
N ARG A 86 -2.45 -11.37 -34.90
CA ARG A 86 -1.56 -10.23 -34.61
C ARG A 86 -2.30 -9.04 -34.00
N GLN A 87 -3.49 -8.74 -34.49
CA GLN A 87 -4.32 -7.66 -33.96
C GLN A 87 -4.76 -7.98 -32.52
N ARG A 88 -5.21 -9.20 -32.24
CA ARG A 88 -5.65 -9.65 -30.92
C ARG A 88 -4.51 -9.64 -29.91
N LEU A 89 -3.31 -10.10 -30.30
CA LEU A 89 -2.12 -10.04 -29.47
C LEU A 89 -1.74 -8.57 -29.14
N ARG A 90 -1.76 -7.67 -30.14
CA ARG A 90 -1.47 -6.25 -29.95
C ARG A 90 -2.49 -5.52 -29.06
N THR A 91 -3.76 -5.92 -29.11
CA THR A 91 -4.85 -5.33 -28.32
C THR A 91 -5.09 -6.05 -27.00
N SER A 92 -4.21 -6.96 -26.60
CA SER A 92 -4.32 -7.75 -25.35
C SER A 92 -5.60 -8.59 -25.24
N LYS A 93 -6.21 -8.97 -26.37
CA LYS A 93 -7.33 -9.89 -26.45
C LYS A 93 -6.89 -11.35 -26.56
N ALA A 94 -5.64 -11.58 -26.93
CA ALA A 94 -4.90 -12.83 -26.80
C ALA A 94 -3.60 -12.57 -26.08
N ASP A 95 -3.16 -13.52 -25.27
CA ASP A 95 -1.92 -13.41 -24.51
C ASP A 95 -0.73 -13.97 -25.28
N ALA A 96 -0.94 -15.01 -26.07
CA ALA A 96 0.05 -15.59 -26.99
C ALA A 96 -0.60 -16.11 -28.26
N VAL A 97 0.18 -16.26 -29.31
CA VAL A 97 -0.24 -16.87 -30.58
C VAL A 97 0.72 -18.02 -30.90
N VAL A 98 0.16 -19.16 -31.28
CA VAL A 98 0.91 -20.33 -31.78
C VAL A 98 0.74 -20.40 -33.28
N VAL A 99 1.87 -20.36 -34.00
CA VAL A 99 1.90 -20.44 -35.45
C VAL A 99 2.40 -21.82 -35.84
N PRO A 100 1.68 -22.59 -36.70
CA PRO A 100 2.16 -23.84 -37.25
C PRO A 100 3.44 -23.59 -38.06
N ARG A 101 4.49 -24.34 -37.79
CA ARG A 101 5.80 -24.27 -38.54
C ARG A 101 6.31 -25.68 -38.74
N PRO A 102 5.81 -26.39 -39.76
CA PRO A 102 6.20 -27.78 -40.02
C PRO A 102 7.70 -27.94 -40.29
N GLU A 103 8.35 -26.87 -40.73
CA GLU A 103 9.79 -26.85 -41.01
C GLU A 103 10.67 -26.78 -39.75
N SER A 104 10.12 -26.37 -38.62
CA SER A 104 10.87 -26.34 -37.37
C SER A 104 10.83 -27.67 -36.63
N ALA A 105 11.88 -27.98 -35.89
CA ALA A 105 11.97 -29.23 -35.08
C ALA A 105 10.83 -29.39 -34.09
N SER A 106 10.23 -28.29 -33.60
CA SER A 106 9.09 -28.27 -32.68
C SER A 106 7.75 -28.24 -33.41
N GLY A 107 7.70 -28.05 -34.72
CA GLY A 107 6.49 -27.90 -35.52
C GLY A 107 5.71 -26.61 -35.27
N ARG A 108 6.19 -25.70 -34.44
CA ARG A 108 5.49 -24.50 -34.01
C ARG A 108 6.39 -23.32 -33.67
N GLU A 109 5.86 -22.13 -33.76
CA GLU A 109 6.48 -20.86 -33.35
C GLU A 109 5.52 -20.12 -32.41
N TYR A 110 6.07 -19.43 -31.40
CA TYR A 110 5.30 -18.59 -30.49
C TYR A 110 5.49 -17.11 -30.82
N LEU A 111 4.37 -16.39 -31.01
CA LEU A 111 4.36 -14.94 -31.02
C LEU A 111 3.81 -14.47 -29.68
N PHE A 112 4.62 -13.75 -28.95
CA PHE A 112 4.27 -13.24 -27.63
C PHE A 112 5.01 -11.92 -27.34
N ASP A 113 4.48 -11.13 -26.42
CA ASP A 113 5.13 -9.89 -25.97
C ASP A 113 5.98 -10.17 -24.71
N ALA A 114 7.29 -10.12 -24.86
CA ALA A 114 8.22 -10.40 -23.76
C ALA A 114 8.18 -9.35 -22.63
N THR A 115 7.58 -8.17 -22.87
CA THR A 115 7.43 -7.11 -21.85
C THR A 115 6.19 -7.28 -20.99
N ARG A 116 5.23 -8.12 -21.40
CA ARG A 116 3.99 -8.42 -20.70
C ARG A 116 4.08 -9.75 -19.96
N ALA A 117 3.91 -9.70 -18.63
CA ALA A 117 4.00 -10.90 -17.78
C ALA A 117 2.96 -11.95 -18.18
N GLU A 118 1.72 -11.55 -18.48
CA GLU A 118 0.63 -12.44 -18.91
C GLU A 118 0.99 -13.17 -20.19
N SER A 119 1.63 -12.47 -21.14
CA SER A 119 2.04 -13.02 -22.42
C SER A 119 3.14 -14.08 -22.27
N VAL A 120 4.11 -13.83 -21.39
CA VAL A 120 5.15 -14.79 -21.03
C VAL A 120 4.58 -16.03 -20.34
N LEU A 121 3.63 -15.83 -19.40
CA LEU A 121 2.94 -16.92 -18.71
C LEU A 121 2.09 -17.76 -19.67
N ALA A 122 1.38 -17.12 -20.61
CA ALA A 122 0.57 -17.80 -21.61
C ALA A 122 1.44 -18.65 -22.56
N ARG A 123 2.59 -18.12 -23.00
CA ARG A 123 3.57 -18.89 -23.77
C ARG A 123 4.05 -20.13 -22.99
N ASN A 124 4.37 -19.99 -21.71
CA ASN A 124 4.80 -21.10 -20.86
C ASN A 124 3.68 -22.12 -20.62
N ALA A 125 2.43 -21.64 -20.47
CA ALA A 125 1.25 -22.50 -20.35
C ALA A 125 1.01 -23.32 -21.63
N ALA A 126 1.12 -22.68 -22.80
CA ALA A 126 1.04 -23.34 -24.09
C ALA A 126 2.13 -24.41 -24.26
N ASP A 127 3.37 -24.10 -23.89
CA ASP A 127 4.49 -25.04 -23.97
C ASP A 127 4.27 -26.25 -23.04
N ARG A 128 3.77 -26.04 -21.82
CA ARG A 128 3.37 -27.14 -20.92
C ARG A 128 2.26 -28.03 -21.50
N ALA A 129 1.24 -27.41 -22.10
CA ALA A 129 0.17 -28.16 -22.75
C ALA A 129 0.68 -29.09 -23.85
N PHE A 130 1.60 -28.61 -24.69
CA PHE A 130 2.23 -29.43 -25.73
C PHE A 130 3.11 -30.54 -25.17
N LEU A 131 3.89 -30.28 -24.12
CA LEU A 131 4.70 -31.30 -23.46
C LEU A 131 3.82 -32.40 -22.84
N ARG A 132 2.70 -32.04 -22.22
CA ARG A 132 1.73 -33.02 -21.70
C ARG A 132 1.09 -33.84 -22.82
N ALA A 133 0.71 -33.21 -23.93
CA ALA A 133 0.15 -33.90 -25.08
C ALA A 133 1.16 -34.85 -25.73
N ALA A 134 2.46 -34.51 -25.73
CA ALA A 134 3.52 -35.37 -26.24
C ALA A 134 3.84 -36.57 -25.33
N ASN A 135 3.64 -36.43 -24.01
CA ASN A 135 3.96 -37.45 -23.01
C ASN A 135 2.75 -37.72 -22.07
N PRO A 136 1.68 -38.27 -22.56
CA PRO A 136 0.43 -38.50 -21.78
C PRO A 136 0.58 -39.48 -20.60
N THR A 137 1.65 -40.27 -20.61
CA THR A 137 1.92 -41.25 -19.52
C THR A 137 2.72 -40.67 -18.38
N GLN A 138 3.26 -39.44 -18.51
CA GLN A 138 3.99 -38.79 -17.43
C GLN A 138 3.00 -38.25 -16.40
N PRO A 139 3.07 -38.70 -15.12
CA PRO A 139 2.18 -38.18 -14.09
C PRO A 139 2.44 -36.67 -13.91
N PRO A 140 1.39 -35.84 -13.68
CA PRO A 140 1.56 -34.46 -13.37
C PRO A 140 2.40 -34.30 -12.10
N ALA A 141 3.23 -33.26 -12.06
CA ALA A 141 3.95 -32.92 -10.84
C ALA A 141 2.93 -32.69 -9.71
N LEU A 142 3.26 -33.14 -8.50
CA LEU A 142 2.45 -32.86 -7.32
C LEU A 142 2.56 -31.36 -7.02
N GLU A 143 1.50 -30.62 -7.29
CA GLU A 143 1.44 -29.18 -6.99
C GLU A 143 0.83 -29.01 -5.60
N SER A 144 1.63 -28.52 -4.67
CA SER A 144 1.16 -28.07 -3.35
C SER A 144 1.17 -26.55 -3.32
N PRO A 145 0.02 -25.89 -3.52
CA PRO A 145 -0.03 -24.44 -3.39
C PRO A 145 0.26 -24.03 -1.95
N VAL A 146 1.35 -23.32 -1.75
CA VAL A 146 1.71 -22.76 -0.45
C VAL A 146 1.00 -21.43 -0.31
N THR A 147 -0.11 -21.42 0.43
CA THR A 147 -0.85 -20.20 0.76
C THR A 147 -0.43 -19.77 2.15
N GLU A 148 0.76 -19.18 2.26
CA GLU A 148 1.18 -18.59 3.53
C GLU A 148 0.43 -17.27 3.75
N PRO A 149 -0.22 -17.11 4.91
CA PRO A 149 -0.84 -15.86 5.28
C PRO A 149 0.26 -14.77 5.43
N GLY A 150 0.09 -13.63 4.77
CA GLY A 150 1.08 -12.54 4.68
C GLY A 150 1.56 -12.28 3.25
N GLY A 151 1.32 -13.22 2.30
CA GLY A 151 1.70 -13.10 0.90
C GLY A 151 0.73 -12.31 0.04
N ARG A 152 -0.51 -12.09 0.49
CA ARG A 152 -1.53 -11.37 -0.29
C ARG A 152 -1.21 -9.87 -0.36
N TYR A 153 -1.61 -9.22 -1.46
CA TYR A 153 -1.43 -7.77 -1.59
C TYR A 153 -2.07 -6.98 -0.45
N ILE A 154 -3.23 -7.42 0.05
CA ILE A 154 -3.92 -6.76 1.17
C ILE A 154 -3.13 -6.85 2.48
N ASP A 155 -2.40 -7.94 2.72
CA ASP A 155 -1.52 -8.10 3.89
C ASP A 155 -0.34 -7.11 3.83
N PHE A 156 0.13 -6.80 2.63
CA PHE A 156 1.13 -5.74 2.40
C PHE A 156 0.54 -4.34 2.56
N LEU A 157 -0.71 -4.13 2.09
CA LEU A 157 -1.35 -2.83 2.00
C LEU A 157 -1.78 -2.30 3.38
N VAL A 158 -2.38 -3.13 4.25
CA VAL A 158 -2.95 -2.68 5.53
C VAL A 158 -1.92 -2.02 6.45
N PRO A 159 -0.72 -2.59 6.70
CA PRO A 159 0.32 -1.88 7.44
C PRO A 159 0.75 -0.55 6.79
N GLY A 160 0.79 -0.50 5.46
CA GLY A 160 1.07 0.72 4.70
C GLY A 160 0.01 1.81 4.91
N LEU A 161 -1.28 1.43 4.93
CA LEU A 161 -2.39 2.35 5.22
C LEU A 161 -2.37 2.84 6.66
N LEU A 162 -1.98 1.99 7.63
CA LEU A 162 -1.76 2.42 9.01
C LEU A 162 -0.68 3.50 9.09
N GLY A 163 0.47 3.29 8.43
CA GLY A 163 1.53 4.27 8.36
C GLY A 163 1.09 5.57 7.67
N MET A 164 0.33 5.45 6.58
CA MET A 164 -0.25 6.58 5.84
C MET A 164 -1.17 7.41 6.75
N ASN A 165 -2.05 6.76 7.52
CA ASN A 165 -2.96 7.43 8.45
C ASN A 165 -2.22 8.10 9.60
N LEU A 166 -1.18 7.45 10.15
CA LEU A 166 -0.35 8.04 11.20
C LEU A 166 0.38 9.29 10.69
N LEU A 167 0.96 9.24 9.47
CA LEU A 167 1.58 10.40 8.85
C LEU A 167 0.57 11.52 8.61
N GLY A 168 -0.56 11.21 7.95
CA GLY A 168 -1.63 12.18 7.69
C GLY A 168 -2.13 12.82 8.96
N GLY A 169 -2.35 12.01 9.99
CA GLY A 169 -2.75 12.48 11.29
C GLY A 169 -1.74 13.36 12.01
N GLY A 170 -0.45 13.09 11.88
CA GLY A 170 0.60 13.97 12.40
C GLY A 170 0.63 15.30 11.65
N LEU A 171 0.63 15.27 10.33
CA LEU A 171 0.77 16.45 9.50
C LEU A 171 -0.50 17.33 9.51
N PHE A 172 -1.66 16.75 9.19
CA PHE A 172 -2.93 17.48 9.20
C PHE A 172 -3.44 17.73 10.62
N GLY A 173 -3.45 16.72 11.49
CA GLY A 173 -3.99 16.86 12.83
C GLY A 173 -3.20 17.82 13.71
N VAL A 174 -1.87 17.71 13.74
CA VAL A 174 -1.03 18.59 14.55
C VAL A 174 -0.59 19.82 13.76
N GLY A 175 -0.11 19.64 12.53
CA GLY A 175 0.43 20.72 11.70
C GLY A 175 -0.59 21.80 11.38
N PHE A 176 -1.78 21.40 10.92
CA PHE A 176 -2.87 22.33 10.63
C PHE A 176 -3.43 22.97 11.88
N ALA A 177 -3.61 22.21 12.98
CA ALA A 177 -4.08 22.78 14.23
C ALA A 177 -3.15 23.88 14.75
N VAL A 178 -1.84 23.66 14.67
CA VAL A 178 -0.85 24.67 15.08
C VAL A 178 -0.85 25.87 14.12
N ALA A 179 -0.91 25.64 12.82
CA ALA A 179 -1.01 26.72 11.83
C ALA A 179 -2.27 27.57 12.04
N ASP A 180 -3.45 26.95 12.21
CA ASP A 180 -4.73 27.63 12.44
C ASP A 180 -4.69 28.48 13.72
N MET A 181 -4.25 27.89 14.82
CA MET A 181 -4.12 28.60 16.11
C MET A 181 -3.19 29.81 16.00
N ARG A 182 -2.14 29.72 15.21
CA ARG A 182 -1.20 30.79 14.98
C ARG A 182 -1.80 31.89 14.10
N ILE A 183 -2.42 31.54 12.99
CA ILE A 183 -3.03 32.47 12.02
C ILE A 183 -4.17 33.24 12.69
N ARG A 184 -5.04 32.56 13.45
CA ARG A 184 -6.14 33.18 14.19
C ARG A 184 -5.70 33.89 15.47
N LYS A 185 -4.37 33.92 15.78
CA LYS A 185 -3.80 34.53 17.00
C LYS A 185 -4.40 33.95 18.29
N LEU A 186 -4.93 32.73 18.25
CA LEU A 186 -5.54 32.08 19.42
C LEU A 186 -4.52 31.87 20.55
N LEU A 187 -3.27 31.62 20.21
CA LEU A 187 -2.18 31.48 21.18
C LEU A 187 -2.04 32.73 22.09
N LYS A 188 -2.26 33.94 21.56
CA LYS A 188 -2.27 35.17 22.34
C LYS A 188 -3.47 35.26 23.27
N ARG A 189 -4.64 34.79 22.83
CA ARG A 189 -5.85 34.77 23.64
C ARG A 189 -5.74 33.76 24.78
N PHE A 190 -5.12 32.59 24.54
CA PHE A 190 -4.86 31.62 25.61
C PHE A 190 -3.89 32.16 26.68
N GLN A 191 -2.95 33.03 26.33
CA GLN A 191 -2.07 33.67 27.32
C GLN A 191 -2.83 34.65 28.26
N ALA A 192 -3.97 35.14 27.83
CA ALA A 192 -4.83 36.02 28.63
C ALA A 192 -5.80 35.25 29.55
N THR A 193 -5.86 33.92 29.46
CA THR A 193 -6.68 33.07 30.34
C THR A 193 -5.84 32.50 31.48
N PRO A 194 -6.43 32.18 32.66
CA PRO A 194 -5.71 31.58 33.79
C PRO A 194 -5.32 30.12 33.54
N MET A 195 -5.47 29.60 32.33
CA MET A 195 -5.19 28.24 31.95
C MET A 195 -3.67 28.00 31.79
N ARG A 196 -3.18 26.87 32.31
CA ARG A 196 -1.78 26.49 32.16
C ARG A 196 -1.52 26.04 30.70
N ARG A 197 -0.40 26.48 30.14
CA ARG A 197 0.04 26.11 28.79
C ARG A 197 0.15 24.58 28.61
N THR A 198 0.56 23.90 29.68
CA THR A 198 0.67 22.45 29.75
C THR A 198 -0.69 21.77 29.57
N ASP A 199 -1.78 22.28 30.17
CA ASP A 199 -3.13 21.69 30.07
C ASP A 199 -3.64 21.75 28.63
N PHE A 200 -3.36 22.85 27.95
CA PHE A 200 -3.69 22.99 26.53
C PHE A 200 -2.91 22.01 25.65
N MET A 201 -1.58 21.94 25.80
CA MET A 201 -0.74 21.00 25.03
C MET A 201 -1.13 19.55 25.30
N LEU A 202 -1.38 19.19 26.57
CA LEU A 202 -1.83 17.85 26.94
C LEU A 202 -3.21 17.52 26.35
N SER A 203 -4.15 18.47 26.32
CA SER A 203 -5.46 18.24 25.68
C SER A 203 -5.34 17.97 24.18
N LEU A 204 -4.41 18.65 23.50
CA LEU A 204 -4.12 18.43 22.08
C LEU A 204 -3.55 17.03 21.85
N MET A 205 -2.57 16.63 22.66
CA MET A 205 -1.95 15.31 22.59
C MET A 205 -2.94 14.18 22.92
N LEU A 206 -3.75 14.38 23.96
CA LEU A 206 -4.73 13.37 24.38
C LEU A 206 -5.84 13.18 23.34
N SER A 207 -6.38 14.27 22.78
CA SER A 207 -7.35 14.17 21.69
C SER A 207 -6.75 13.50 20.46
N ARG A 208 -5.47 13.80 20.13
CA ARG A 208 -4.78 13.16 19.02
C ARG A 208 -4.59 11.66 19.26
N LEU A 209 -4.17 11.27 20.46
CA LEU A 209 -4.02 9.86 20.83
C LEU A 209 -5.37 9.12 20.70
N LEU A 210 -6.45 9.72 21.19
CA LEU A 210 -7.80 9.14 21.09
C LEU A 210 -8.20 8.92 19.62
N PHE A 211 -8.02 9.92 18.74
CA PHE A 211 -8.31 9.79 17.31
C PHE A 211 -7.46 8.72 16.65
N THR A 212 -6.18 8.65 16.99
CA THR A 212 -5.28 7.61 16.47
C THR A 212 -5.71 6.21 16.90
N LEU A 213 -6.13 6.03 18.15
CA LEU A 213 -6.63 4.73 18.62
C LEU A 213 -7.92 4.31 17.90
N ILE A 214 -8.83 5.25 17.67
CA ILE A 214 -10.07 5.00 16.91
C ILE A 214 -9.74 4.62 15.46
N ASP A 215 -8.84 5.35 14.82
CA ASP A 215 -8.40 5.14 13.45
C ASP A 215 -7.79 3.74 13.26
N ILE A 216 -6.84 3.38 14.13
CA ILE A 216 -6.21 2.07 14.12
C ILE A 216 -7.25 0.98 14.39
N GLY A 217 -8.11 1.17 15.39
CA GLY A 217 -9.16 0.22 15.73
C GLY A 217 -10.15 -0.02 14.59
N LEU A 218 -10.56 1.03 13.90
CA LEU A 218 -11.44 0.94 12.74
C LEU A 218 -10.75 0.23 11.55
N LEU A 219 -9.53 0.60 11.24
CA LEU A 219 -8.80 0.01 10.11
C LEU A 219 -8.46 -1.46 10.38
N LEU A 220 -7.94 -1.80 11.57
CA LEU A 220 -7.64 -3.18 11.94
C LEU A 220 -8.92 -4.01 12.08
N GLY A 221 -9.97 -3.46 12.67
CA GLY A 221 -11.28 -4.11 12.77
C GLY A 221 -11.86 -4.44 11.39
N PHE A 222 -11.83 -3.48 10.47
CA PHE A 222 -12.24 -3.70 9.09
C PHE A 222 -11.36 -4.74 8.38
N ALA A 223 -10.04 -4.63 8.51
CA ALA A 223 -9.10 -5.57 7.90
C ALA A 223 -9.28 -7.00 8.45
N HIS A 224 -9.60 -7.14 9.74
CA HIS A 224 -9.92 -8.43 10.33
C HIS A 224 -11.24 -9.00 9.81
N LEU A 225 -12.31 -8.19 9.81
CA LEU A 225 -13.65 -8.65 9.41
C LEU A 225 -13.75 -8.95 7.91
N ALA A 226 -13.10 -8.14 7.06
CA ALA A 226 -13.21 -8.26 5.61
C ALA A 226 -12.17 -9.24 5.01
N PHE A 227 -10.99 -9.36 5.61
CA PHE A 227 -9.84 -10.07 5.01
C PHE A 227 -9.14 -11.04 5.97
N ASP A 228 -9.64 -11.21 7.21
CA ASP A 228 -9.04 -12.02 8.29
C ASP A 228 -7.56 -11.67 8.60
N ILE A 229 -7.24 -10.37 8.50
CA ILE A 229 -5.89 -9.88 8.85
C ILE A 229 -5.80 -9.73 10.37
N ARG A 230 -4.72 -10.26 10.94
CA ARG A 230 -4.45 -10.21 12.39
C ARG A 230 -3.04 -9.72 12.64
N VAL A 231 -2.84 -9.07 13.78
CA VAL A 231 -1.49 -8.77 14.27
C VAL A 231 -0.93 -10.08 14.86
N ARG A 232 0.04 -10.68 14.18
CA ARG A 232 0.62 -11.99 14.55
C ARG A 232 1.72 -11.88 15.60
N GLY A 233 2.47 -10.78 15.52
CA GLY A 233 3.57 -10.52 16.45
C GLY A 233 3.12 -9.96 17.78
N ASN A 234 4.06 -9.42 18.53
CA ASN A 234 3.81 -8.91 19.87
C ASN A 234 2.95 -7.63 19.83
N PRO A 235 1.74 -7.59 20.46
CA PRO A 235 0.88 -6.40 20.47
C PRO A 235 1.52 -5.18 21.14
N LEU A 236 2.39 -5.36 22.13
CA LEU A 236 3.11 -4.25 22.77
C LEU A 236 4.16 -3.67 21.83
N ALA A 237 4.86 -4.50 21.06
CA ALA A 237 5.78 -4.06 20.02
C ALA A 237 5.04 -3.23 18.96
N PHE A 238 3.87 -3.69 18.52
CA PHE A 238 2.99 -2.95 17.64
C PHE A 238 2.60 -1.58 18.23
N ALA A 239 2.13 -1.55 19.47
CA ALA A 239 1.72 -0.31 20.14
C ALA A 239 2.88 0.69 20.27
N VAL A 240 4.09 0.21 20.56
CA VAL A 240 5.30 1.07 20.64
C VAL A 240 5.65 1.65 19.27
N LEU A 241 5.58 0.88 18.19
CA LEU A 241 5.81 1.38 16.84
C LEU A 241 4.79 2.46 16.46
N VAL A 242 3.51 2.22 16.73
CA VAL A 242 2.44 3.19 16.49
C VAL A 242 2.67 4.47 17.28
N ALA A 243 3.01 4.37 18.56
CA ALA A 243 3.27 5.53 19.40
C ALA A 243 4.50 6.32 18.91
N ALA A 244 5.59 5.65 18.57
CA ALA A 244 6.79 6.26 18.04
C ALA A 244 6.55 6.94 16.68
N GLY A 245 5.83 6.27 15.78
CA GLY A 245 5.41 6.84 14.49
C GLY A 245 4.55 8.08 14.67
N GLY A 246 3.52 7.99 15.52
CA GLY A 246 2.63 9.10 15.84
C GLY A 246 3.38 10.31 16.42
N ALA A 247 4.32 10.08 17.34
CA ALA A 247 5.16 11.12 17.92
C ALA A 247 6.09 11.76 16.89
N SER A 248 6.75 10.95 16.06
CA SER A 248 7.65 11.42 15.00
C SER A 248 6.90 12.29 13.99
N PHE A 249 5.75 11.84 13.51
CA PHE A 249 4.94 12.60 12.55
C PHE A 249 4.26 13.82 13.15
N ALA A 250 3.91 13.79 14.45
CA ALA A 250 3.46 14.98 15.15
C ALA A 250 4.55 16.04 15.23
N GLY A 251 5.81 15.64 15.49
CA GLY A 251 6.98 16.53 15.43
C GLY A 251 7.18 17.16 14.05
N LEU A 252 7.05 16.35 13.00
CA LEU A 252 7.12 16.82 11.62
C LEU A 252 5.98 17.81 11.30
N GLY A 253 4.74 17.47 11.69
CA GLY A 253 3.59 18.36 11.55
C GLY A 253 3.79 19.69 12.29
N LEU A 254 4.28 19.64 13.53
CA LEU A 254 4.60 20.84 14.31
C LEU A 254 5.62 21.72 13.60
N LEU A 255 6.68 21.13 13.01
CA LEU A 255 7.68 21.85 12.23
C LEU A 255 7.07 22.58 11.04
N LEU A 256 6.25 21.90 10.25
CA LEU A 256 5.59 22.47 9.07
C LEU A 256 4.60 23.58 9.47
N GLY A 257 3.78 23.33 10.49
CA GLY A 257 2.79 24.29 11.01
C GLY A 257 3.45 25.55 11.61
N SER A 258 4.66 25.41 12.17
CA SER A 258 5.39 26.55 12.78
C SER A 258 5.81 27.60 11.76
N ARG A 259 5.94 27.26 10.48
CA ARG A 259 6.39 28.15 9.39
C ARG A 259 5.24 28.76 8.58
N ALA A 260 4.09 28.12 8.56
CA ALA A 260 2.97 28.54 7.73
C ALA A 260 2.43 29.91 8.14
N ARG A 261 2.26 30.81 7.17
CA ARG A 261 1.66 32.15 7.35
C ARG A 261 0.17 32.17 6.98
N THR A 262 -0.25 31.27 6.10
CA THR A 262 -1.64 31.08 5.66
C THR A 262 -1.97 29.60 5.68
N MET A 263 -3.26 29.25 5.66
CA MET A 263 -3.68 27.85 5.60
C MET A 263 -3.29 27.19 4.28
N GLU A 264 -3.28 27.94 3.18
CA GLU A 264 -2.84 27.47 1.86
C GLU A 264 -1.35 27.11 1.88
N THR A 265 -0.52 27.94 2.55
CA THR A 265 0.91 27.62 2.72
C THR A 265 1.09 26.37 3.57
N ALA A 266 0.28 26.20 4.64
CA ALA A 266 0.31 24.99 5.46
C ALA A 266 -0.04 23.76 4.62
N ALA A 267 -1.11 23.83 3.83
CA ALA A 267 -1.54 22.75 2.95
C ALA A 267 -0.46 22.41 1.90
N GLY A 268 0.12 23.42 1.27
CA GLY A 268 1.22 23.25 0.30
C GLY A 268 2.43 22.51 0.90
N LEU A 269 2.88 22.94 2.10
CA LEU A 269 4.01 22.31 2.78
C LEU A 269 3.72 20.88 3.21
N VAL A 270 2.52 20.63 3.76
CA VAL A 270 2.08 19.28 4.15
C VAL A 270 2.05 18.37 2.93
N ASN A 271 1.43 18.78 1.83
CA ASN A 271 1.35 17.98 0.61
C ASN A 271 2.74 17.75 -0.02
N ALA A 272 3.62 18.75 0.00
CA ALA A 272 4.98 18.62 -0.53
C ALA A 272 5.82 17.57 0.21
N VAL A 273 5.53 17.31 1.49
CA VAL A 273 6.19 16.25 2.27
C VAL A 273 5.43 14.94 2.16
N MET A 274 4.11 14.97 2.24
CA MET A 274 3.26 13.79 2.33
C MET A 274 3.22 12.99 1.03
N LEU A 275 3.04 13.66 -0.12
CA LEU A 275 2.91 12.97 -1.41
C LEU A 275 4.17 12.19 -1.80
N PRO A 276 5.40 12.76 -1.72
CA PRO A 276 6.60 11.96 -1.95
C PRO A 276 6.74 10.80 -0.97
N MET A 277 6.44 11.00 0.31
CA MET A 277 6.49 9.91 1.29
C MET A 277 5.53 8.78 0.96
N TYR A 278 4.29 9.06 0.53
CA TYR A 278 3.34 8.01 0.14
C TYR A 278 3.83 7.16 -1.03
N VAL A 279 4.48 7.79 -2.01
CA VAL A 279 5.01 7.09 -3.18
C VAL A 279 6.29 6.31 -2.83
N LEU A 280 7.21 6.93 -2.09
CA LEU A 280 8.54 6.40 -1.87
C LEU A 280 8.64 5.41 -0.69
N SER A 281 7.70 5.47 0.27
CA SER A 281 7.81 4.72 1.53
C SER A 281 7.08 3.38 1.54
N GLY A 282 6.81 2.82 0.37
CA GLY A 282 6.28 1.47 0.30
C GLY A 282 4.84 1.34 0.82
N VAL A 283 3.99 2.36 0.72
CA VAL A 283 2.59 2.28 1.13
C VAL A 283 1.81 1.35 0.19
N PHE A 284 1.89 1.59 -1.11
CA PHE A 284 1.11 0.88 -2.14
C PHE A 284 1.90 -0.22 -2.86
N PHE A 285 3.21 -0.13 -2.90
CA PHE A 285 4.11 -1.09 -3.53
C PHE A 285 5.45 -1.11 -2.80
N SER A 286 6.14 -2.24 -2.85
CA SER A 286 7.41 -2.41 -2.12
C SER A 286 8.46 -1.38 -2.55
N ALA A 287 9.09 -0.74 -1.56
CA ALA A 287 10.23 0.14 -1.78
C ALA A 287 11.43 -0.57 -2.44
N ALA A 288 11.50 -1.89 -2.36
CA ALA A 288 12.53 -2.70 -3.02
C ALA A 288 12.48 -2.66 -4.56
N ARG A 289 11.37 -2.18 -5.15
CA ARG A 289 11.26 -2.00 -6.61
C ARG A 289 12.05 -0.81 -7.14
N PHE A 290 12.47 0.11 -6.28
CA PHE A 290 13.30 1.25 -6.68
C PHE A 290 14.76 0.82 -6.88
N PRO A 291 15.53 1.54 -7.72
CA PRO A 291 16.94 1.24 -7.97
C PRO A 291 17.75 1.16 -6.67
N GLU A 292 18.76 0.28 -6.65
CA GLU A 292 19.62 0.04 -5.49
C GLU A 292 20.25 1.33 -4.92
N ALA A 293 20.63 2.25 -5.80
CA ALA A 293 21.19 3.55 -5.40
C ALA A 293 20.23 4.42 -4.55
N ALA A 294 18.92 4.24 -4.68
CA ALA A 294 17.91 4.96 -3.90
C ALA A 294 17.62 4.31 -2.54
N GLN A 295 17.90 3.00 -2.38
CA GLN A 295 17.52 2.23 -1.19
C GLN A 295 18.00 2.82 0.14
N PRO A 296 19.25 3.33 0.28
CA PRO A 296 19.68 3.93 1.55
C PRO A 296 18.84 5.15 1.96
N ILE A 297 18.45 5.99 0.98
CA ILE A 297 17.63 7.18 1.21
C ILE A 297 16.20 6.76 1.60
N LEU A 298 15.62 5.79 0.87
CA LEU A 298 14.28 5.31 1.12
C LEU A 298 14.14 4.69 2.52
N ARG A 299 15.11 3.87 2.93
CA ARG A 299 15.14 3.26 4.27
C ARG A 299 15.28 4.29 5.39
N ALA A 300 15.94 5.43 5.14
CA ALA A 300 16.07 6.50 6.12
C ALA A 300 14.79 7.35 6.26
N LEU A 301 13.77 7.17 5.40
CA LEU A 301 12.50 7.87 5.54
C LEU A 301 11.69 7.32 6.72
N PRO A 302 11.10 8.19 7.56
CA PRO A 302 10.40 7.74 8.77
C PRO A 302 9.16 6.90 8.45
N LEU A 303 8.46 7.17 7.35
CA LEU A 303 7.31 6.37 6.94
C LEU A 303 7.72 4.98 6.43
N THR A 304 8.87 4.87 5.74
CA THR A 304 9.41 3.57 5.30
C THR A 304 9.74 2.72 6.51
N ALA A 305 10.52 3.28 7.44
CA ALA A 305 10.91 2.56 8.66
C ALA A 305 9.68 2.11 9.49
N LEU A 306 8.66 2.96 9.59
CA LEU A 306 7.41 2.59 10.26
C LEU A 306 6.69 1.45 9.53
N ASN A 307 6.52 1.55 8.21
CA ASN A 307 5.81 0.55 7.42
C ASN A 307 6.51 -0.82 7.47
N ASP A 308 7.84 -0.82 7.37
CA ASP A 308 8.63 -2.06 7.45
C ASP A 308 8.53 -2.69 8.84
N GLY A 309 8.60 -1.89 9.91
CA GLY A 309 8.39 -2.36 11.28
C GLY A 309 6.97 -2.89 11.51
N LEU A 310 5.95 -2.20 11.01
CA LEU A 310 4.56 -2.67 11.11
C LEU A 310 4.35 -3.99 10.36
N ARG A 311 4.95 -4.16 9.16
CA ARG A 311 4.91 -5.42 8.40
C ARG A 311 5.58 -6.55 9.13
N ALA A 312 6.78 -6.32 9.65
CA ALA A 312 7.50 -7.33 10.43
C ALA A 312 6.67 -7.81 11.62
N VAL A 313 6.02 -6.90 12.35
CA VAL A 313 5.19 -7.30 13.49
C VAL A 313 3.86 -7.91 13.05
N MET A 314 3.17 -7.33 12.05
CA MET A 314 1.83 -7.80 11.67
C MET A 314 1.85 -9.07 10.84
N ASN A 315 2.76 -9.17 9.86
CA ASN A 315 2.76 -10.25 8.87
C ASN A 315 3.75 -11.36 9.25
N ASP A 316 4.99 -10.99 9.62
CA ASP A 316 6.05 -11.96 9.89
C ASP A 316 6.01 -12.47 11.34
N GLY A 317 5.15 -11.88 12.19
CA GLY A 317 5.01 -12.30 13.58
C GLY A 317 6.18 -11.89 14.48
N ALA A 318 7.01 -10.93 14.03
CA ALA A 318 8.17 -10.47 14.76
C ALA A 318 7.80 -9.80 16.09
N GLY A 319 8.70 -9.89 17.06
CA GLY A 319 8.59 -9.24 18.36
C GLY A 319 9.46 -7.99 18.47
N TRP A 320 10.13 -7.86 19.60
CA TRP A 320 10.98 -6.72 19.92
C TRP A 320 12.26 -6.64 19.07
N GLU A 321 12.68 -7.73 18.48
CA GLU A 321 13.85 -7.83 17.61
C GLU A 321 13.74 -7.00 16.32
N ALA A 322 12.52 -6.75 15.86
CA ALA A 322 12.28 -5.96 14.65
C ALA A 322 12.24 -4.45 14.90
N LEU A 323 12.23 -4.00 16.16
CA LEU A 323 11.99 -2.60 16.52
C LEU A 323 13.22 -1.68 16.48
N PRO A 324 14.46 -2.12 16.74
CA PRO A 324 15.59 -1.22 16.97
C PRO A 324 15.80 -0.22 15.82
N TYR A 325 15.79 -0.70 14.59
CA TYR A 325 16.00 0.17 13.42
C TYR A 325 14.83 1.14 13.18
N PRO A 326 13.55 0.70 13.10
CA PRO A 326 12.41 1.61 12.99
C PRO A 326 12.37 2.66 14.10
N LEU A 327 12.58 2.28 15.36
CA LEU A 327 12.56 3.19 16.48
C LEU A 327 13.71 4.21 16.43
N LEU A 328 14.89 3.80 15.98
CA LEU A 328 16.01 4.72 15.79
C LEU A 328 15.68 5.77 14.72
N VAL A 329 15.19 5.36 13.55
CA VAL A 329 14.83 6.29 12.48
C VAL A 329 13.71 7.24 12.93
N LEU A 330 12.63 6.70 13.51
CA LEU A 330 11.51 7.50 13.99
C LEU A 330 11.93 8.46 15.12
N GLY A 331 12.77 7.99 16.04
CA GLY A 331 13.31 8.81 17.13
C GLY A 331 14.18 9.96 16.63
N VAL A 332 15.08 9.69 15.70
CA VAL A 332 15.94 10.72 15.09
C VAL A 332 15.10 11.78 14.37
N TRP A 333 14.18 11.36 13.49
CA TRP A 333 13.30 12.30 12.81
C TRP A 333 12.42 13.09 13.77
N GLY A 334 11.84 12.42 14.77
CA GLY A 334 11.00 13.07 15.77
C GLY A 334 11.78 14.13 16.56
N MET A 335 12.98 13.79 17.06
CA MET A 335 13.84 14.71 17.80
C MET A 335 14.29 15.91 16.94
N ILE A 336 14.78 15.66 15.73
CA ILE A 336 15.22 16.71 14.83
C ILE A 336 14.07 17.67 14.51
N CYS A 337 12.91 17.14 14.11
CA CYS A 337 11.76 17.95 13.76
C CYS A 337 11.23 18.75 14.95
N PHE A 338 11.17 18.13 16.12
CA PHE A 338 10.71 18.80 17.35
C PHE A 338 11.66 19.90 17.80
N GLU A 339 12.97 19.64 17.82
CA GLU A 339 14.00 20.63 18.16
C GLU A 339 13.97 21.82 17.19
N LEU A 340 13.92 21.56 15.88
CA LEU A 340 13.82 22.60 14.86
C LEU A 340 12.52 23.39 15.00
N ALA A 341 11.38 22.69 15.29
CA ALA A 341 10.12 23.35 15.53
C ALA A 341 10.21 24.31 16.72
N LEU A 342 10.80 23.90 17.85
CA LEU A 342 10.96 24.75 19.03
C LEU A 342 11.83 25.98 18.76
N ARG A 343 12.92 25.83 17.99
CA ARG A 343 13.81 26.97 17.62
C ARG A 343 13.16 27.97 16.68
N ILE A 344 12.32 27.45 15.76
CA ILE A 344 11.66 28.28 14.74
C ILE A 344 10.35 28.88 15.25
N PHE A 345 9.73 28.24 16.23
CA PHE A 345 8.42 28.63 16.76
C PHE A 345 8.51 29.99 17.46
N ARG A 346 7.95 31.00 16.82
CA ARG A 346 7.81 32.33 17.41
C ARG A 346 6.43 32.45 18.03
N TRP A 347 6.38 32.62 19.33
CA TRP A 347 5.17 32.87 20.12
C TRP A 347 4.53 34.27 19.87
N ARG A 348 5.01 34.99 18.88
CA ARG A 348 4.56 36.36 18.57
C ARG A 348 3.59 36.37 17.39
#